data_4829299bc25420b05349da04fd2676d3
#
_entry.id   4829299bc25420b05349da04fd2676d3
#
_cell.length_a   1.000
_cell.length_b   1.000
_cell.length_c   1.000
_cell.angle_alpha   90.00
_cell.angle_beta   90.00
_cell.angle_gamma   90.00
#
_symmetry.space_group_name_H-M   'P 1'
#
loop_
_entity.id
_entity.type
_entity.pdbx_description
1 polymer ?
#
loop_
_entity_poly.entity_id
_entity_poly.type
_entity_poly.pdbx_seq_one_letter_code
_entity_poly.pdbx_strand_id
1 'polypeptide(L)'
;MKKIVLLHTDVAPDAPEDELDCLRQALTVSETLNAVGYDTILMPFVPDLGHNMDMMRQADPVAVFNLVETVAGKGSLVYLAPALLDILNLPYTGCRTNAMYLTSNKPLAKKMMHQSGVATPSWICENGSLQGVPQSGTFIIKACWEEASVGLDESCVIDYTGPDNLTLAIQRKKRQTGIGWFAEEYIDGREFNIGLLAGDTGLIVLPAAEILFVDYPREKPKILDYRSKWVEGSFEYEHTVRTFDFERRDEKLISSLREIALRCWELFGLRGYARVDFRVDTNGFPWVLEVNANPCLSPDAGFAAALERAEISYQKAIDLLITDCLI
;
A
#
# COMPACT_ATOMS: atom_id res chain seq x y z
N MET A 1 23.15 -17.89 -16.46
CA MET A 1 21.81 -17.27 -16.43
C MET A 1 21.95 -15.86 -15.89
N LYS A 2 21.05 -14.94 -16.23
CA LYS A 2 21.03 -13.58 -15.66
C LYS A 2 20.52 -13.68 -14.22
N LYS A 3 21.27 -13.12 -13.26
CA LYS A 3 20.92 -13.15 -11.84
C LYS A 3 19.98 -12.00 -11.48
N ILE A 4 18.93 -12.29 -10.73
CA ILE A 4 18.06 -11.30 -10.11
C ILE A 4 18.08 -11.51 -8.60
N VAL A 5 18.34 -10.46 -7.83
CA VAL A 5 18.16 -10.47 -6.38
C VAL A 5 16.72 -10.11 -6.06
N LEU A 6 16.06 -10.96 -5.26
CA LEU A 6 14.78 -10.61 -4.63
C LEU A 6 15.10 -10.06 -3.25
N LEU A 7 15.04 -8.73 -3.16
CA LEU A 7 15.31 -8.01 -1.92
C LEU A 7 14.02 -7.90 -1.14
N HIS A 8 13.95 -8.50 0.04
CA HIS A 8 12.74 -8.58 0.86
C HIS A 8 12.99 -8.07 2.29
N THR A 9 11.94 -7.78 3.02
CA THR A 9 12.02 -7.45 4.45
C THR A 9 12.75 -8.56 5.21
N ASP A 10 13.64 -8.19 6.12
CA ASP A 10 14.26 -9.12 7.07
C ASP A 10 13.21 -9.54 8.11
N VAL A 11 12.78 -10.80 8.03
CA VAL A 11 11.65 -11.34 8.80
C VAL A 11 12.13 -12.45 9.71
N ALA A 12 11.77 -12.35 11.00
CA ALA A 12 12.07 -13.40 11.97
C ALA A 12 11.22 -14.67 11.70
N PRO A 13 11.73 -15.88 12.01
CA PRO A 13 10.99 -17.12 11.78
C PRO A 13 9.65 -17.23 12.54
N ASP A 14 9.49 -16.50 13.64
CA ASP A 14 8.32 -16.45 14.50
C ASP A 14 7.53 -15.13 14.37
N ALA A 15 7.74 -14.42 13.26
CA ALA A 15 7.07 -13.16 12.98
C ALA A 15 5.55 -13.34 12.76
N PRO A 16 4.75 -12.29 12.94
CA PRO A 16 3.31 -12.34 12.65
C PRO A 16 3.03 -12.52 11.14
N GLU A 17 1.81 -12.94 10.82
CA GLU A 17 1.39 -13.33 9.46
C GLU A 17 1.60 -12.24 8.41
N ASP A 18 1.38 -10.98 8.75
CA ASP A 18 1.61 -9.83 7.85
C ASP A 18 3.10 -9.68 7.47
N GLU A 19 4.03 -10.01 8.38
CA GLU A 19 5.46 -10.02 8.07
C GLU A 19 5.87 -11.29 7.30
N LEU A 20 5.33 -12.47 7.67
CA LEU A 20 5.59 -13.73 6.97
C LEU A 20 5.12 -13.71 5.51
N ASP A 21 4.08 -12.92 5.20
CA ASP A 21 3.60 -12.75 3.83
C ASP A 21 4.66 -12.17 2.88
N CYS A 22 5.57 -11.31 3.38
CA CYS A 22 6.71 -10.82 2.60
C CYS A 22 7.60 -11.96 2.06
N LEU A 23 7.77 -13.03 2.84
CA LEU A 23 8.54 -14.20 2.40
C LEU A 23 7.76 -15.05 1.38
N ARG A 24 6.45 -15.25 1.59
CA ARG A 24 5.59 -15.94 0.61
C ARG A 24 5.62 -15.24 -0.73
N GLN A 25 5.50 -13.92 -0.71
CA GLN A 25 5.59 -13.06 -1.89
C GLN A 25 6.94 -13.23 -2.60
N ALA A 26 8.07 -13.14 -1.86
CA ALA A 26 9.41 -13.29 -2.40
C ALA A 26 9.64 -14.68 -3.02
N LEU A 27 9.17 -15.75 -2.39
CA LEU A 27 9.24 -17.10 -2.92
C LEU A 27 8.44 -17.27 -4.21
N THR A 28 7.20 -16.77 -4.27
CA THR A 28 6.36 -16.85 -5.45
C THR A 28 6.95 -16.09 -6.65
N VAL A 29 7.50 -14.89 -6.41
CA VAL A 29 8.20 -14.13 -7.45
C VAL A 29 9.45 -14.87 -7.91
N SER A 30 10.23 -15.46 -6.97
CA SER A 30 11.41 -16.26 -7.28
C SER A 30 11.09 -17.45 -8.19
N GLU A 31 10.08 -18.24 -7.83
CA GLU A 31 9.62 -19.38 -8.63
C GLU A 31 9.20 -18.95 -10.04
N THR A 32 8.47 -17.84 -10.12
CA THR A 32 8.02 -17.27 -11.40
C THR A 32 9.18 -16.85 -12.29
N LEU A 33 10.20 -16.17 -11.74
CA LEU A 33 11.38 -15.73 -12.48
C LEU A 33 12.28 -16.91 -12.87
N ASN A 34 12.43 -17.90 -12.01
CA ASN A 34 13.17 -19.13 -12.34
C ASN A 34 12.52 -19.90 -13.49
N ALA A 35 11.19 -19.96 -13.53
CA ALA A 35 10.44 -20.63 -14.60
C ALA A 35 10.66 -19.99 -15.99
N VAL A 36 11.04 -18.70 -16.05
CA VAL A 36 11.34 -17.97 -17.29
C VAL A 36 12.84 -17.83 -17.56
N GLY A 37 13.70 -18.52 -16.78
CA GLY A 37 15.13 -18.69 -17.07
C GLY A 37 16.06 -17.68 -16.40
N TYR A 38 15.61 -16.95 -15.39
CA TYR A 38 16.49 -16.19 -14.50
C TYR A 38 17.07 -17.11 -13.41
N ASP A 39 18.15 -16.66 -12.78
CA ASP A 39 18.76 -17.26 -11.59
C ASP A 39 18.48 -16.31 -10.42
N THR A 40 17.68 -16.74 -9.43
CA THR A 40 17.20 -15.85 -8.37
C THR A 40 17.92 -16.08 -7.05
N ILE A 41 18.18 -14.97 -6.33
CA ILE A 41 18.80 -14.97 -5.00
C ILE A 41 17.86 -14.21 -4.06
N LEU A 42 17.30 -14.89 -3.06
CA LEU A 42 16.57 -14.25 -1.98
C LEU A 42 17.55 -13.57 -1.03
N MET A 43 17.33 -12.29 -0.73
CA MET A 43 18.22 -11.50 0.11
C MET A 43 17.40 -10.63 1.08
N PRO A 44 17.54 -10.82 2.40
CA PRO A 44 16.90 -9.92 3.37
C PRO A 44 17.60 -8.56 3.37
N PHE A 45 16.81 -7.48 3.46
CA PHE A 45 17.31 -6.13 3.65
C PHE A 45 17.44 -5.83 5.15
N VAL A 46 18.66 -5.95 5.66
CA VAL A 46 18.95 -5.71 7.08
C VAL A 46 19.24 -4.22 7.37
N PRO A 47 19.15 -3.75 8.63
CA PRO A 47 19.45 -2.35 8.97
C PRO A 47 20.88 -1.90 8.71
N ASP A 48 21.82 -2.84 8.58
CA ASP A 48 23.23 -2.57 8.22
C ASP A 48 23.36 -2.32 6.71
N LEU A 49 23.37 -1.06 6.32
CA LEU A 49 23.48 -0.68 4.91
C LEU A 49 24.83 -1.09 4.29
N GLY A 50 25.92 -1.10 5.07
CA GLY A 50 27.23 -1.56 4.59
C GLY A 50 27.19 -3.04 4.21
N HIS A 51 26.60 -3.86 5.06
CA HIS A 51 26.39 -5.28 4.80
C HIS A 51 25.55 -5.51 3.52
N ASN A 52 24.42 -4.80 3.39
CA ASN A 52 23.56 -4.91 2.20
C ASN A 52 24.31 -4.53 0.92
N MET A 53 25.14 -3.46 0.95
CA MET A 53 25.97 -3.06 -0.20
C MET A 53 26.99 -4.15 -0.59
N ASP A 54 27.63 -4.76 0.37
CA ASP A 54 28.63 -5.81 0.11
C ASP A 54 27.98 -7.08 -0.44
N MET A 55 26.82 -7.47 0.10
CA MET A 55 26.03 -8.59 -0.42
C MET A 55 25.58 -8.35 -1.86
N MET A 56 25.10 -7.15 -2.18
CA MET A 56 24.70 -6.78 -3.56
C MET A 56 25.89 -6.85 -4.53
N ARG A 57 27.06 -6.33 -4.13
CA ARG A 57 28.29 -6.40 -4.94
C ARG A 57 28.74 -7.84 -5.19
N GLN A 58 28.65 -8.71 -4.18
CA GLN A 58 28.99 -10.13 -4.31
C GLN A 58 28.01 -10.90 -5.21
N ALA A 59 26.71 -10.59 -5.10
CA ALA A 59 25.68 -11.19 -5.95
C ALA A 59 25.83 -10.79 -7.42
N ASP A 60 26.26 -9.56 -7.70
CA ASP A 60 26.41 -8.97 -9.03
C ASP A 60 25.16 -9.20 -9.92
N PRO A 61 23.97 -8.72 -9.48
CA PRO A 61 22.72 -8.97 -10.20
C PRO A 61 22.57 -8.03 -11.40
N VAL A 62 21.84 -8.50 -12.42
CA VAL A 62 21.46 -7.64 -13.56
C VAL A 62 20.30 -6.71 -13.19
N ALA A 63 19.50 -7.08 -12.20
CA ALA A 63 18.43 -6.28 -11.62
C ALA A 63 18.08 -6.77 -10.21
N VAL A 64 17.38 -5.92 -9.45
CA VAL A 64 16.85 -6.26 -8.12
C VAL A 64 15.31 -6.17 -8.17
N PHE A 65 14.64 -7.22 -7.74
CA PHE A 65 13.20 -7.17 -7.49
C PHE A 65 12.99 -6.70 -6.04
N ASN A 66 12.52 -5.46 -5.86
CA ASN A 66 12.37 -4.84 -4.55
C ASN A 66 11.00 -5.17 -3.94
N LEU A 67 11.00 -5.95 -2.88
CA LEU A 67 9.83 -6.37 -2.09
C LEU A 67 9.94 -5.94 -0.63
N VAL A 68 10.82 -4.97 -0.31
CA VAL A 68 10.98 -4.47 1.06
C VAL A 68 9.79 -3.63 1.46
N GLU A 69 9.12 -4.01 2.54
CA GLU A 69 7.94 -3.32 3.09
C GLU A 69 8.27 -2.57 4.38
N THR A 70 9.22 -3.09 5.18
CA THR A 70 9.71 -2.43 6.39
C THR A 70 11.21 -2.64 6.56
N VAL A 71 11.86 -1.78 7.36
CA VAL A 71 13.26 -1.96 7.78
C VAL A 71 13.31 -1.89 9.30
N ALA A 72 13.81 -2.95 9.95
CA ALA A 72 13.79 -3.11 11.40
C ALA A 72 12.37 -2.92 11.99
N GLY A 73 11.34 -3.46 11.34
CA GLY A 73 9.94 -3.35 11.74
C GLY A 73 9.37 -1.93 11.63
N LYS A 74 9.97 -1.06 10.81
CA LYS A 74 9.54 0.35 10.66
C LYS A 74 9.24 0.67 9.20
N GLY A 75 8.00 0.94 8.86
CA GLY A 75 7.59 1.45 7.54
C GLY A 75 8.21 2.80 7.20
N SER A 76 8.52 3.63 8.22
CA SER A 76 9.21 4.92 8.02
C SER A 76 10.61 4.83 7.43
N LEU A 77 11.19 3.64 7.35
CA LEU A 77 12.53 3.40 6.82
C LEU A 77 12.52 2.65 5.47
N VAL A 78 11.34 2.32 4.94
CA VAL A 78 11.19 1.52 3.71
C VAL A 78 11.94 2.11 2.51
N TYR A 79 12.04 3.44 2.42
CA TYR A 79 12.75 4.15 1.36
C TYR A 79 14.26 3.91 1.33
N LEU A 80 14.84 3.34 2.40
CA LEU A 80 16.27 3.02 2.45
C LEU A 80 16.65 1.91 1.46
N ALA A 81 15.75 0.99 1.16
CA ALA A 81 16.00 -0.06 0.18
C ALA A 81 16.20 0.53 -1.24
N PRO A 82 15.26 1.27 -1.84
CA PRO A 82 15.50 1.89 -3.13
C PRO A 82 16.64 2.93 -3.09
N ALA A 83 16.85 3.65 -1.97
CA ALA A 83 17.96 4.60 -1.85
C ALA A 83 19.34 3.91 -1.94
N LEU A 84 19.48 2.74 -1.33
CA LEU A 84 20.70 1.94 -1.46
C LEU A 84 20.91 1.46 -2.91
N LEU A 85 19.84 1.04 -3.57
CA LEU A 85 19.90 0.59 -4.97
C LEU A 85 20.23 1.76 -5.93
N ASP A 86 19.70 2.97 -5.65
CA ASP A 86 20.08 4.20 -6.37
C ASP A 86 21.57 4.52 -6.20
N ILE A 87 22.14 4.40 -4.98
CA ILE A 87 23.58 4.60 -4.72
C ILE A 87 24.44 3.59 -5.49
N LEU A 88 23.99 2.34 -5.60
CA LEU A 88 24.70 1.27 -6.31
C LEU A 88 24.51 1.34 -7.83
N ASN A 89 23.64 2.23 -8.34
CA ASN A 89 23.22 2.30 -9.75
C ASN A 89 22.72 0.95 -10.28
N LEU A 90 22.04 0.17 -9.45
CA LEU A 90 21.43 -1.10 -9.84
C LEU A 90 20.03 -0.86 -10.40
N PRO A 91 19.65 -1.46 -11.52
CA PRO A 91 18.25 -1.50 -11.96
C PRO A 91 17.40 -2.23 -10.92
N TYR A 92 16.21 -1.70 -10.60
CA TYR A 92 15.29 -2.36 -9.68
C TYR A 92 13.82 -2.09 -10.03
N THR A 93 12.95 -3.06 -9.66
CA THR A 93 11.51 -2.98 -9.90
C THR A 93 10.83 -2.03 -8.92
N GLY A 94 9.69 -1.48 -9.35
CA GLY A 94 8.84 -0.65 -8.50
C GLY A 94 9.30 0.80 -8.39
N CYS A 95 8.76 1.47 -7.39
CA CYS A 95 8.92 2.91 -7.22
C CYS A 95 10.30 3.32 -6.70
N ARG A 96 10.72 4.52 -7.10
CA ARG A 96 12.00 5.11 -6.67
C ARG A 96 11.90 5.67 -5.25
N THR A 97 13.07 5.98 -4.66
CA THR A 97 13.24 6.46 -3.29
C THR A 97 12.26 7.56 -2.90
N ASN A 98 12.10 8.58 -3.76
CA ASN A 98 11.21 9.71 -3.48
C ASN A 98 9.74 9.29 -3.41
N ALA A 99 9.26 8.49 -4.36
CA ALA A 99 7.89 8.02 -4.37
C ALA A 99 7.60 7.14 -3.14
N MET A 100 8.50 6.20 -2.82
CA MET A 100 8.40 5.37 -1.60
C MET A 100 8.29 6.23 -0.33
N TYR A 101 9.16 7.23 -0.16
CA TYR A 101 9.14 8.11 1.01
C TYR A 101 7.86 8.95 1.09
N LEU A 102 7.43 9.54 -0.04
CA LEU A 102 6.28 10.44 -0.08
C LEU A 102 4.97 9.72 0.17
N THR A 103 4.79 8.52 -0.39
CA THR A 103 3.54 7.77 -0.27
C THR A 103 3.42 7.03 1.06
N SER A 104 4.52 6.50 1.61
CA SER A 104 4.50 5.82 2.91
C SER A 104 4.22 6.76 4.07
N ASN A 105 4.53 8.07 3.94
CA ASN A 105 4.10 9.08 4.92
C ASN A 105 2.69 9.57 4.63
N LYS A 106 1.67 8.92 5.22
CA LYS A 106 0.26 9.23 4.95
C LYS A 106 -0.10 10.72 5.10
N PRO A 107 0.27 11.45 6.19
CA PRO A 107 0.01 12.89 6.28
C PRO A 107 0.70 13.73 5.19
N LEU A 108 1.92 13.36 4.79
CA LEU A 108 2.64 14.06 3.72
C LEU A 108 1.99 13.80 2.36
N ALA A 109 1.64 12.55 2.07
CA ALA A 109 0.90 12.19 0.86
C ALA A 109 -0.43 12.96 0.76
N LYS A 110 -1.20 13.02 1.85
CA LYS A 110 -2.45 13.80 1.91
C LYS A 110 -2.23 15.29 1.64
N LYS A 111 -1.18 15.88 2.21
CA LYS A 111 -0.83 17.27 1.94
C LYS A 111 -0.54 17.53 0.47
N MET A 112 0.22 16.64 -0.17
CA MET A 112 0.52 16.74 -1.61
C MET A 112 -0.73 16.59 -2.47
N MET A 113 -1.57 15.57 -2.18
CA MET A 113 -2.85 15.36 -2.87
C MET A 113 -3.75 16.59 -2.76
N HIS A 114 -3.94 17.11 -1.55
CA HIS A 114 -4.77 18.29 -1.29
C HIS A 114 -4.26 19.52 -2.08
N GLN A 115 -2.95 19.79 -2.06
CA GLN A 115 -2.34 20.91 -2.81
C GLN A 115 -2.47 20.77 -4.33
N SER A 116 -2.56 19.53 -4.83
CA SER A 116 -2.71 19.21 -6.25
C SER A 116 -4.18 19.04 -6.68
N GLY A 117 -5.14 19.32 -5.79
CA GLY A 117 -6.57 19.20 -6.07
C GLY A 117 -7.05 17.76 -6.23
N VAL A 118 -6.34 16.78 -5.63
CA VAL A 118 -6.82 15.41 -5.46
C VAL A 118 -7.53 15.34 -4.10
N ALA A 119 -8.82 14.98 -4.12
CA ALA A 119 -9.61 14.91 -2.91
C ALA A 119 -9.13 13.77 -2.00
N THR A 120 -8.87 14.10 -0.73
CA THR A 120 -8.51 13.17 0.35
C THR A 120 -9.22 13.60 1.62
N PRO A 121 -9.63 12.67 2.52
CA PRO A 121 -10.30 13.04 3.76
C PRO A 121 -9.52 14.08 4.55
N SER A 122 -10.22 15.01 5.19
CA SER A 122 -9.61 15.99 6.11
C SER A 122 -8.83 15.29 7.21
N TRP A 123 -7.72 15.88 7.69
CA TRP A 123 -6.89 15.21 8.70
C TRP A 123 -6.28 16.18 9.71
N ILE A 124 -5.92 15.65 10.86
CA ILE A 124 -5.17 16.34 11.92
C ILE A 124 -3.96 15.51 12.32
N CYS A 125 -2.81 16.16 12.46
CA CYS A 125 -1.60 15.57 13.03
C CYS A 125 -1.45 15.95 14.52
N GLU A 126 -0.53 15.28 15.22
CA GLU A 126 -0.24 15.49 16.63
C GLU A 126 0.05 16.97 16.99
N ASN A 127 0.66 17.72 16.07
CA ASN A 127 0.98 19.14 16.27
C ASN A 127 -0.22 20.09 16.07
N GLY A 128 -1.42 19.54 15.93
CA GLY A 128 -2.65 20.31 15.80
C GLY A 128 -2.84 21.02 14.46
N SER A 129 -1.99 20.75 13.46
CA SER A 129 -2.17 21.33 12.12
C SER A 129 -3.36 20.66 11.42
N LEU A 130 -4.45 21.39 11.38
CA LEU A 130 -5.72 21.04 10.77
C LEU A 130 -5.81 21.57 9.34
N GLN A 131 -6.24 20.74 8.42
CA GLN A 131 -6.68 21.16 7.08
C GLN A 131 -8.14 20.75 6.91
N GLY A 132 -9.04 21.73 6.98
CA GLY A 132 -10.45 21.55 6.62
C GLY A 132 -11.29 20.65 7.54
N VAL A 133 -10.94 20.53 8.82
CA VAL A 133 -11.66 19.63 9.75
C VAL A 133 -13.09 20.11 10.00
N PRO A 134 -14.10 19.27 9.80
CA PRO A 134 -15.49 19.59 10.13
C PRO A 134 -15.63 19.84 11.65
N GLN A 135 -16.64 20.60 12.04
CA GLN A 135 -16.92 20.88 13.45
C GLN A 135 -17.53 19.66 14.19
N SER A 136 -17.95 18.65 13.45
CA SER A 136 -18.54 17.41 13.97
C SER A 136 -18.31 16.29 12.96
N GLY A 137 -18.42 15.04 13.39
CA GLY A 137 -18.29 13.86 12.52
C GLY A 137 -17.55 12.73 13.22
N THR A 138 -17.24 11.70 12.47
CA THR A 138 -16.46 10.54 12.93
C THR A 138 -15.08 10.59 12.30
N PHE A 139 -14.05 10.26 13.07
CA PHE A 139 -12.66 10.21 12.65
C PHE A 139 -12.08 8.83 12.86
N ILE A 140 -11.09 8.47 12.03
CA ILE A 140 -10.30 7.26 12.20
C ILE A 140 -8.85 7.62 12.49
N ILE A 141 -8.29 7.00 13.53
CA ILE A 141 -6.90 7.21 13.94
C ILE A 141 -6.03 6.14 13.29
N LYS A 142 -5.03 6.59 12.52
CA LYS A 142 -4.13 5.72 11.75
C LYS A 142 -2.67 6.01 12.05
N ALA A 143 -1.83 4.99 11.93
CA ALA A 143 -0.39 5.17 11.96
C ALA A 143 0.08 6.00 10.75
N CYS A 144 1.08 6.89 10.97
CA CYS A 144 1.57 7.76 9.91
C CYS A 144 2.33 7.01 8.80
N TRP A 145 3.00 5.91 9.14
CA TRP A 145 3.95 5.23 8.27
C TRP A 145 3.67 3.73 8.08
N GLU A 146 2.84 3.14 8.95
CA GLU A 146 2.59 1.71 8.90
C GLU A 146 1.58 1.36 7.81
N GLU A 147 1.83 0.24 7.15
CA GLU A 147 0.97 -0.36 6.14
C GLU A 147 0.26 -1.60 6.73
N ALA A 148 -0.40 -2.41 5.91
CA ALA A 148 -1.06 -3.66 6.30
C ALA A 148 -2.10 -3.53 7.44
N SER A 149 -2.59 -2.31 7.73
CA SER A 149 -3.54 -2.03 8.83
C SER A 149 -2.99 -2.33 10.24
N VAL A 150 -1.67 -2.33 10.43
CA VAL A 150 -1.04 -2.59 11.74
C VAL A 150 -1.54 -1.61 12.80
N GLY A 151 -2.07 -2.14 13.90
CA GLY A 151 -2.62 -1.37 15.02
C GLY A 151 -3.97 -0.69 14.75
N LEU A 152 -4.60 -0.97 13.62
CA LEU A 152 -5.93 -0.49 13.27
C LEU A 152 -6.98 -1.50 13.74
N ASP A 153 -7.93 -1.03 14.54
CA ASP A 153 -9.11 -1.76 15.03
C ASP A 153 -10.31 -0.80 15.18
N GLU A 154 -11.46 -1.32 15.57
CA GLU A 154 -12.69 -0.55 15.76
C GLU A 154 -12.53 0.63 16.74
N SER A 155 -11.66 0.50 17.76
CA SER A 155 -11.39 1.55 18.75
C SER A 155 -10.65 2.76 18.15
N CYS A 156 -10.14 2.62 16.93
CA CYS A 156 -9.54 3.70 16.18
C CYS A 156 -10.57 4.64 15.54
N VAL A 157 -11.83 4.21 15.45
CA VAL A 157 -12.94 5.04 14.93
C VAL A 157 -13.61 5.74 16.10
N ILE A 158 -13.57 7.07 16.13
CA ILE A 158 -14.03 7.89 17.25
C ILE A 158 -14.87 9.06 16.78
N ASP A 159 -15.86 9.44 17.59
CA ASP A 159 -16.65 10.63 17.34
C ASP A 159 -15.86 11.90 17.71
N TYR A 160 -15.94 12.88 16.83
CA TYR A 160 -15.33 14.19 17.05
C TYR A 160 -16.20 15.03 17.97
N THR A 161 -15.66 15.38 19.12
CA THR A 161 -16.33 16.26 20.11
C THR A 161 -15.56 17.58 20.33
N GLY A 162 -14.52 17.80 19.53
CA GLY A 162 -13.66 18.98 19.58
C GLY A 162 -12.19 18.63 19.25
N PRO A 163 -11.35 19.61 18.92
CA PRO A 163 -9.95 19.36 18.52
C PRO A 163 -9.15 18.63 19.60
N ASP A 164 -9.46 18.85 20.88
CA ASP A 164 -8.75 18.25 21.99
C ASP A 164 -8.96 16.73 22.07
N ASN A 165 -10.16 16.22 21.75
CA ASN A 165 -10.39 14.78 21.84
C ASN A 165 -9.60 14.00 20.79
N LEU A 166 -9.44 14.51 19.57
CA LEU A 166 -8.60 13.90 18.55
C LEU A 166 -7.12 13.94 18.94
N THR A 167 -6.65 15.11 19.40
CA THR A 167 -5.26 15.28 19.84
C THR A 167 -4.93 14.34 21.00
N LEU A 168 -5.83 14.20 21.98
CA LEU A 168 -5.64 13.26 23.09
C LEU A 168 -5.63 11.79 22.62
N ALA A 169 -6.50 11.43 21.68
CA ALA A 169 -6.54 10.08 21.14
C ALA A 169 -5.25 9.75 20.35
N ILE A 170 -4.76 10.67 19.51
CA ILE A 170 -3.48 10.54 18.79
C ILE A 170 -2.33 10.34 19.80
N GLN A 171 -2.25 11.19 20.83
CA GLN A 171 -1.22 11.12 21.85
C GLN A 171 -1.29 9.82 22.66
N ARG A 172 -2.50 9.31 22.93
CA ARG A 172 -2.71 8.03 23.63
C ARG A 172 -2.15 6.87 22.82
N LYS A 173 -2.51 6.78 21.52
CA LYS A 173 -1.96 5.75 20.61
C LYS A 173 -0.44 5.85 20.53
N LYS A 174 0.12 7.04 20.35
CA LYS A 174 1.57 7.27 20.34
C LYS A 174 2.28 6.79 21.61
N ARG A 175 1.71 7.07 22.80
CA ARG A 175 2.29 6.58 24.07
C ARG A 175 2.24 5.05 24.19
N GLN A 176 1.21 4.41 23.63
CA GLN A 176 1.04 2.97 23.68
C GLN A 176 1.99 2.23 22.72
N THR A 177 2.25 2.80 21.56
CA THR A 177 2.94 2.12 20.46
C THR A 177 4.35 2.65 20.18
N GLY A 178 4.65 3.87 20.61
CA GLY A 178 5.94 4.54 20.33
C GLY A 178 6.07 5.10 18.91
N ILE A 179 5.06 4.91 18.02
CA ILE A 179 5.08 5.41 16.64
C ILE A 179 4.19 6.64 16.46
N GLY A 180 4.34 7.34 15.33
CA GLY A 180 3.51 8.51 14.98
C GLY A 180 2.12 8.12 14.50
N TRP A 181 1.09 8.85 14.95
CA TRP A 181 -0.30 8.69 14.59
C TRP A 181 -0.90 10.00 14.12
N PHE A 182 -1.95 9.91 13.31
CA PHE A 182 -2.78 11.04 12.88
C PHE A 182 -4.25 10.61 12.89
N ALA A 183 -5.16 11.55 12.80
CA ALA A 183 -6.58 11.27 12.63
C ALA A 183 -7.04 11.83 11.29
N GLU A 184 -7.87 11.08 10.57
CA GLU A 184 -8.55 11.56 9.37
C GLU A 184 -10.06 11.38 9.49
N GLU A 185 -10.81 12.17 8.74
CA GLU A 185 -12.26 12.03 8.65
C GLU A 185 -12.62 10.63 8.15
N TYR A 186 -13.48 9.94 8.88
CA TYR A 186 -14.02 8.66 8.47
C TYR A 186 -15.08 8.87 7.40
N ILE A 187 -14.79 8.45 6.19
CA ILE A 187 -15.75 8.50 5.07
C ILE A 187 -16.60 7.24 5.10
N ASP A 188 -17.86 7.35 5.52
CA ASP A 188 -18.80 6.24 5.39
C ASP A 188 -19.23 6.07 3.93
N GLY A 189 -19.21 4.83 3.44
CA GLY A 189 -19.55 4.52 2.07
C GLY A 189 -18.86 3.28 1.51
N ARG A 190 -18.63 3.29 0.20
CA ARG A 190 -18.03 2.18 -0.56
C ARG A 190 -16.50 2.29 -0.53
N GLU A 191 -15.79 1.16 -0.49
CA GLU A 191 -14.34 1.11 -0.54
C GLU A 191 -13.86 0.48 -1.84
N PHE A 192 -12.89 1.14 -2.50
CA PHE A 192 -12.33 0.68 -3.79
C PHE A 192 -10.82 0.71 -3.78
N ASN A 193 -10.23 -0.19 -4.58
CA ASN A 193 -8.81 -0.09 -4.93
C ASN A 193 -8.61 -0.20 -6.44
N ILE A 194 -7.57 0.50 -6.94
CA ILE A 194 -7.16 0.44 -8.34
C ILE A 194 -5.66 0.16 -8.39
N GLY A 195 -5.32 -0.97 -9.00
CA GLY A 195 -3.93 -1.31 -9.34
C GLY A 195 -3.48 -0.59 -10.60
N LEU A 196 -2.21 -0.22 -10.62
CA LEU A 196 -1.51 0.41 -11.74
C LEU A 196 -0.26 -0.41 -12.03
N LEU A 197 -0.02 -0.76 -13.28
CA LEU A 197 1.11 -1.59 -13.71
C LEU A 197 1.79 -0.99 -14.93
N ALA A 198 3.09 -0.83 -14.90
CA ALA A 198 3.87 -0.48 -16.09
C ALA A 198 3.74 -1.59 -17.15
N GLY A 199 3.38 -1.23 -18.37
CA GLY A 199 3.21 -2.16 -19.49
C GLY A 199 4.13 -1.85 -20.66
N ASP A 200 4.23 -2.76 -21.61
CA ASP A 200 5.09 -2.64 -22.79
C ASP A 200 4.81 -1.38 -23.63
N THR A 201 3.56 -0.90 -23.63
CA THR A 201 3.10 0.23 -24.46
C THR A 201 2.61 1.42 -23.65
N GLY A 202 2.83 1.42 -22.35
CA GLY A 202 2.38 2.45 -21.42
C GLY A 202 1.74 1.88 -20.16
N LEU A 203 1.19 2.76 -19.34
CA LEU A 203 0.61 2.39 -18.05
C LEU A 203 -0.71 1.61 -18.23
N ILE A 204 -0.81 0.47 -17.59
CA ILE A 204 -2.03 -0.36 -17.49
C ILE A 204 -2.76 0.02 -16.20
N VAL A 205 -4.02 0.44 -16.31
CA VAL A 205 -4.92 0.63 -15.17
C VAL A 205 -5.75 -0.64 -15.02
N LEU A 206 -5.50 -1.38 -13.96
CA LEU A 206 -6.20 -2.63 -13.67
C LEU A 206 -7.68 -2.38 -13.34
N PRO A 207 -8.55 -3.38 -13.46
CA PRO A 207 -9.95 -3.27 -13.05
C PRO A 207 -10.08 -2.79 -11.61
N ALA A 208 -11.00 -1.88 -11.36
CA ALA A 208 -11.33 -1.46 -10.02
C ALA A 208 -11.88 -2.64 -9.21
N ALA A 209 -11.42 -2.81 -7.99
CA ALA A 209 -12.00 -3.74 -7.02
C ALA A 209 -12.81 -2.96 -6.00
N GLU A 210 -14.00 -3.44 -5.65
CA GLU A 210 -14.75 -2.95 -4.50
C GLU A 210 -14.65 -3.95 -3.36
N ILE A 211 -14.51 -3.42 -2.15
CA ILE A 211 -14.55 -4.20 -0.91
C ILE A 211 -15.94 -4.07 -0.31
N LEU A 212 -16.63 -5.19 -0.24
CA LEU A 212 -17.96 -5.32 0.35
C LEU A 212 -17.83 -5.73 1.81
N PHE A 213 -18.55 -5.03 2.69
CA PHE A 213 -18.71 -5.37 4.11
C PHE A 213 -20.06 -6.06 4.28
N VAL A 214 -20.07 -7.39 4.11
CA VAL A 214 -21.29 -8.21 4.09
C VAL A 214 -21.75 -8.48 5.52
N ASP A 215 -23.05 -8.33 5.79
CA ASP A 215 -23.66 -8.57 7.10
C ASP A 215 -23.03 -7.82 8.27
N TYR A 216 -22.31 -6.72 8.00
CA TYR A 216 -21.78 -5.87 9.08
C TYR A 216 -22.93 -5.24 9.88
N PRO A 217 -22.93 -5.36 11.21
CA PRO A 217 -23.87 -4.64 12.06
C PRO A 217 -23.83 -3.15 11.80
N ARG A 218 -24.98 -2.49 11.94
CA ARG A 218 -25.10 -1.06 11.61
C ARG A 218 -24.14 -0.15 12.39
N GLU A 219 -23.88 -0.54 13.64
CA GLU A 219 -23.00 0.15 14.56
C GLU A 219 -21.51 -0.16 14.36
N LYS A 220 -21.20 -1.22 13.61
CA LYS A 220 -19.83 -1.63 13.35
C LYS A 220 -19.22 -0.79 12.23
N PRO A 221 -18.08 -0.11 12.46
CA PRO A 221 -17.41 0.65 11.41
C PRO A 221 -16.94 -0.28 10.29
N LYS A 222 -17.16 0.15 9.07
CA LYS A 222 -16.73 -0.57 7.86
C LYS A 222 -15.30 -0.16 7.53
N ILE A 223 -14.32 -0.85 8.09
CA ILE A 223 -12.90 -0.59 7.89
C ILE A 223 -12.16 -1.88 7.54
N LEU A 224 -11.15 -1.77 6.68
CA LEU A 224 -10.16 -2.84 6.48
C LEU A 224 -9.12 -2.76 7.60
N ASP A 225 -9.46 -3.37 8.73
CA ASP A 225 -8.59 -3.48 9.89
C ASP A 225 -7.60 -4.66 9.78
N TYR A 226 -6.79 -4.85 10.81
CA TYR A 226 -5.85 -5.97 10.87
C TYR A 226 -6.55 -7.33 10.82
N ARG A 227 -7.71 -7.46 11.49
CA ARG A 227 -8.46 -8.72 11.55
C ARG A 227 -9.04 -9.12 10.20
N SER A 228 -9.53 -8.17 9.41
CA SER A 228 -10.08 -8.42 8.08
C SER A 228 -9.05 -8.90 7.05
N LYS A 229 -7.76 -8.69 7.32
CA LYS A 229 -6.67 -9.10 6.42
C LYS A 229 -5.94 -10.35 6.89
N TRP A 230 -5.72 -10.50 8.22
CA TRP A 230 -4.72 -11.42 8.76
C TRP A 230 -5.25 -12.43 9.77
N VAL A 231 -6.49 -12.30 10.24
CA VAL A 231 -7.05 -13.21 11.24
C VAL A 231 -8.12 -14.09 10.59
N GLU A 232 -7.68 -15.20 9.99
CA GLU A 232 -8.58 -16.20 9.41
C GLU A 232 -9.63 -16.67 10.42
N GLY A 233 -10.88 -16.84 9.93
CA GLY A 233 -12.01 -17.24 10.77
C GLY A 233 -12.57 -16.13 11.66
N SER A 234 -12.02 -14.90 11.62
CA SER A 234 -12.65 -13.76 12.26
C SER A 234 -13.87 -13.29 11.47
N PHE A 235 -14.85 -12.67 12.15
CA PHE A 235 -16.01 -12.08 11.48
C PHE A 235 -15.58 -11.12 10.37
N GLU A 236 -14.61 -10.26 10.64
CA GLU A 236 -14.10 -9.26 9.71
C GLU A 236 -13.50 -9.91 8.46
N TYR A 237 -12.72 -10.99 8.63
CA TYR A 237 -12.10 -11.71 7.52
C TYR A 237 -13.15 -12.38 6.62
N GLU A 238 -14.12 -13.08 7.19
CA GLU A 238 -15.14 -13.82 6.44
C GLU A 238 -16.18 -12.91 5.77
N HIS A 239 -16.41 -11.71 6.33
CA HIS A 239 -17.45 -10.80 5.86
C HIS A 239 -16.90 -9.59 5.08
N THR A 240 -15.60 -9.59 4.78
CA THR A 240 -14.98 -8.60 3.90
C THR A 240 -14.65 -9.23 2.56
N VAL A 241 -15.48 -8.96 1.54
CA VAL A 241 -15.45 -9.66 0.25
C VAL A 241 -15.08 -8.69 -0.86
N ARG A 242 -14.17 -9.10 -1.73
CA ARG A 242 -13.78 -8.35 -2.93
C ARG A 242 -14.70 -8.68 -4.10
N THR A 243 -15.13 -7.66 -4.86
CA THR A 243 -15.85 -7.84 -6.12
C THR A 243 -15.29 -6.95 -7.23
N PHE A 244 -15.42 -7.42 -8.47
CA PHE A 244 -15.12 -6.67 -9.69
C PHE A 244 -16.38 -6.49 -10.55
N ASP A 245 -17.54 -6.89 -10.04
CA ASP A 245 -18.80 -6.87 -10.77
C ASP A 245 -19.58 -5.60 -10.40
N PHE A 246 -19.79 -4.74 -11.39
CA PHE A 246 -20.45 -3.46 -11.24
C PHE A 246 -21.69 -3.34 -12.11
N GLU A 247 -22.66 -2.60 -11.64
CA GLU A 247 -23.82 -2.23 -12.44
C GLU A 247 -23.48 -1.06 -13.39
N ARG A 248 -24.28 -0.89 -14.46
CA ARG A 248 -24.11 0.23 -15.40
C ARG A 248 -24.10 1.62 -14.74
N ARG A 249 -24.82 1.77 -13.63
CA ARG A 249 -24.83 3.04 -12.88
C ARG A 249 -23.47 3.42 -12.32
N ASP A 250 -22.58 2.46 -12.11
CA ASP A 250 -21.23 2.67 -11.56
C ASP A 250 -20.18 3.03 -12.62
N GLU A 251 -20.49 2.95 -13.92
CA GLU A 251 -19.54 3.21 -15.01
C GLU A 251 -18.84 4.58 -14.89
N LYS A 252 -19.60 5.63 -14.56
CA LYS A 252 -19.06 6.99 -14.38
C LYS A 252 -18.15 7.08 -13.16
N LEU A 253 -18.54 6.43 -12.05
CA LEU A 253 -17.73 6.36 -10.84
C LEU A 253 -16.40 5.65 -11.13
N ILE A 254 -16.45 4.47 -11.74
CA ILE A 254 -15.26 3.70 -12.08
C ILE A 254 -14.32 4.49 -13.01
N SER A 255 -14.85 5.20 -14.00
CA SER A 255 -14.06 6.09 -14.86
C SER A 255 -13.37 7.18 -14.06
N SER A 256 -14.08 7.83 -13.14
CA SER A 256 -13.52 8.88 -12.26
C SER A 256 -12.42 8.33 -11.34
N LEU A 257 -12.63 7.15 -10.74
CA LEU A 257 -11.59 6.51 -9.90
C LEU A 257 -10.33 6.22 -10.71
N ARG A 258 -10.46 5.74 -11.94
CA ARG A 258 -9.32 5.49 -12.85
C ARG A 258 -8.55 6.78 -13.18
N GLU A 259 -9.25 7.86 -13.49
CA GLU A 259 -8.64 9.17 -13.77
C GLU A 259 -7.89 9.71 -12.55
N ILE A 260 -8.47 9.59 -11.35
CA ILE A 260 -7.82 10.01 -10.11
C ILE A 260 -6.58 9.14 -9.82
N ALA A 261 -6.66 7.83 -10.04
CA ALA A 261 -5.50 6.93 -9.89
C ALA A 261 -4.35 7.31 -10.83
N LEU A 262 -4.64 7.64 -12.09
CA LEU A 262 -3.65 8.16 -13.05
C LEU A 262 -3.02 9.47 -12.57
N ARG A 263 -3.82 10.41 -12.04
CA ARG A 263 -3.30 11.65 -11.45
C ARG A 263 -2.40 11.39 -10.25
N CYS A 264 -2.71 10.39 -9.41
CA CYS A 264 -1.83 9.98 -8.30
C CYS A 264 -0.52 9.40 -8.83
N TRP A 265 -0.55 8.59 -9.89
CA TRP A 265 0.65 8.07 -10.54
C TRP A 265 1.61 9.19 -10.97
N GLU A 266 1.10 10.21 -11.65
CA GLU A 266 1.87 11.36 -12.08
C GLU A 266 2.35 12.21 -10.90
N LEU A 267 1.44 12.51 -9.94
CA LEU A 267 1.73 13.37 -8.78
C LEU A 267 2.90 12.85 -7.95
N PHE A 268 2.95 11.54 -7.69
CA PHE A 268 3.99 10.93 -6.86
C PHE A 268 5.19 10.42 -7.67
N GLY A 269 5.16 10.52 -9.02
CA GLY A 269 6.20 9.97 -9.88
C GLY A 269 6.35 8.45 -9.69
N LEU A 270 5.21 7.75 -9.62
CA LEU A 270 5.18 6.29 -9.42
C LEU A 270 5.79 5.58 -10.62
N ARG A 271 6.30 4.36 -10.38
CA ARG A 271 6.96 3.54 -11.40
C ARG A 271 6.73 2.05 -11.11
N GLY A 272 6.82 1.21 -12.14
CA GLY A 272 6.64 -0.23 -12.04
C GLY A 272 5.19 -0.60 -11.72
N TYR A 273 4.80 -0.53 -10.46
CA TYR A 273 3.44 -0.85 -10.02
C TYR A 273 3.06 -0.06 -8.76
N ALA A 274 1.76 0.14 -8.58
CA ALA A 274 1.22 0.84 -7.42
C ALA A 274 -0.27 0.50 -7.24
N ARG A 275 -0.85 0.86 -6.09
CA ARG A 275 -2.28 0.77 -5.82
C ARG A 275 -2.77 2.06 -5.17
N VAL A 276 -3.91 2.53 -5.63
CA VAL A 276 -4.60 3.68 -5.04
C VAL A 276 -5.88 3.19 -4.37
N ASP A 277 -6.06 3.52 -3.10
CA ASP A 277 -7.18 3.09 -2.28
C ASP A 277 -8.13 4.27 -2.03
N PHE A 278 -9.44 4.02 -2.17
CA PHE A 278 -10.46 5.03 -2.16
C PHE A 278 -11.60 4.71 -1.20
N ARG A 279 -12.21 5.76 -0.65
CA ARG A 279 -13.58 5.74 -0.17
C ARG A 279 -14.46 6.56 -1.09
N VAL A 280 -15.65 6.09 -1.35
CA VAL A 280 -16.70 6.81 -2.08
C VAL A 280 -17.84 7.05 -1.12
N ASP A 281 -18.13 8.32 -0.83
CA ASP A 281 -19.16 8.68 0.14
C ASP A 281 -20.58 8.37 -0.37
N THR A 282 -21.57 8.60 0.48
CA THR A 282 -23.00 8.35 0.15
C THR A 282 -23.55 9.23 -0.98
N ASN A 283 -22.85 10.32 -1.34
CA ASN A 283 -23.18 11.17 -2.49
C ASN A 283 -22.48 10.71 -3.78
N GLY A 284 -21.66 9.65 -3.70
CA GLY A 284 -20.89 9.13 -4.83
C GLY A 284 -19.61 9.91 -5.10
N PHE A 285 -19.12 10.72 -4.15
CA PHE A 285 -17.88 11.47 -4.30
C PHE A 285 -16.67 10.64 -3.84
N PRO A 286 -15.61 10.51 -4.67
CA PRO A 286 -14.44 9.73 -4.35
C PRO A 286 -13.40 10.50 -3.53
N TRP A 287 -12.87 9.85 -2.51
CA TRP A 287 -11.80 10.32 -1.63
C TRP A 287 -10.62 9.35 -1.67
N VAL A 288 -9.43 9.83 -1.99
CA VAL A 288 -8.21 8.99 -1.94
C VAL A 288 -7.79 8.84 -0.48
N LEU A 289 -7.74 7.60 0.00
CA LEU A 289 -7.26 7.29 1.35
C LEU A 289 -5.74 7.25 1.39
N GLU A 290 -5.14 6.48 0.49
CA GLU A 290 -3.69 6.27 0.40
C GLU A 290 -3.27 5.86 -1.00
N VAL A 291 -1.97 5.99 -1.24
CA VAL A 291 -1.28 5.51 -2.45
C VAL A 291 -0.18 4.57 -2.02
N ASN A 292 -0.28 3.30 -2.42
CA ASN A 292 0.70 2.26 -2.11
C ASN A 292 1.69 2.15 -3.27
N ALA A 293 2.93 2.53 -3.05
CA ALA A 293 4.01 2.47 -4.04
C ALA A 293 4.69 1.10 -4.15
N ASN A 294 4.35 0.18 -3.24
CA ASN A 294 4.85 -1.21 -3.23
C ASN A 294 3.74 -2.14 -2.71
N PRO A 295 2.59 -2.25 -3.44
CA PRO A 295 1.49 -3.10 -2.97
C PRO A 295 1.89 -4.58 -3.01
N CYS A 296 1.38 -5.35 -2.05
CA CYS A 296 1.63 -6.79 -1.95
C CYS A 296 1.28 -7.53 -3.26
N LEU A 297 2.21 -8.38 -3.71
CA LEU A 297 2.10 -9.22 -4.90
C LEU A 297 1.82 -10.70 -4.56
N SER A 298 1.52 -11.05 -3.29
CA SER A 298 1.13 -12.42 -2.94
C SER A 298 -0.05 -12.88 -3.81
N PRO A 299 -0.12 -14.15 -4.19
CA PRO A 299 -1.14 -14.65 -5.14
C PRO A 299 -2.59 -14.45 -4.69
N ASP A 300 -2.84 -14.36 -3.39
CA ASP A 300 -4.14 -14.10 -2.75
C ASP A 300 -4.42 -12.60 -2.50
N ALA A 301 -3.42 -11.75 -2.74
CA ALA A 301 -3.53 -10.32 -2.54
C ALA A 301 -4.44 -9.63 -3.59
N GLY A 302 -4.88 -8.41 -3.25
CA GLY A 302 -5.76 -7.61 -4.11
C GLY A 302 -5.18 -7.26 -5.46
N PHE A 303 -3.85 -7.08 -5.55
CA PHE A 303 -3.19 -6.77 -6.81
C PHE A 303 -3.21 -7.98 -7.76
N ALA A 304 -2.92 -9.18 -7.25
CA ALA A 304 -2.98 -10.42 -8.02
C ALA A 304 -4.40 -10.72 -8.53
N ALA A 305 -5.42 -10.52 -7.69
CA ALA A 305 -6.82 -10.67 -8.12
C ALA A 305 -7.22 -9.67 -9.23
N ALA A 306 -6.69 -8.43 -9.18
CA ALA A 306 -6.94 -7.44 -10.23
C ALA A 306 -6.23 -7.80 -11.55
N LEU A 307 -5.04 -8.42 -11.49
CA LEU A 307 -4.34 -8.96 -12.65
C LEU A 307 -5.16 -10.09 -13.30
N GLU A 308 -5.65 -11.04 -12.51
CA GLU A 308 -6.50 -12.14 -13.00
C GLU A 308 -7.75 -11.60 -13.68
N ARG A 309 -8.44 -10.62 -13.07
CA ARG A 309 -9.62 -9.98 -13.68
C ARG A 309 -9.29 -9.24 -14.97
N ALA A 310 -8.06 -8.74 -15.14
CA ALA A 310 -7.57 -8.12 -16.37
C ALA A 310 -7.08 -9.13 -17.42
N GLU A 311 -7.16 -10.44 -17.14
CA GLU A 311 -6.61 -11.52 -17.97
C GLU A 311 -5.08 -11.39 -18.18
N ILE A 312 -4.38 -10.79 -17.21
CA ILE A 312 -2.93 -10.69 -17.18
C ILE A 312 -2.40 -11.77 -16.23
N SER A 313 -1.67 -12.74 -16.78
CA SER A 313 -1.08 -13.78 -15.94
C SER A 313 -0.06 -13.17 -14.96
N TYR A 314 0.07 -13.77 -13.78
CA TYR A 314 1.06 -13.36 -12.77
C TYR A 314 2.47 -13.30 -13.36
N GLN A 315 2.86 -14.33 -14.13
CA GLN A 315 4.14 -14.38 -14.84
C GLN A 315 4.31 -13.18 -15.79
N LYS A 316 3.28 -12.81 -16.58
CA LYS A 316 3.38 -11.63 -17.47
C LYS A 316 3.55 -10.34 -16.69
N ALA A 317 2.87 -10.19 -15.54
CA ALA A 317 3.05 -9.01 -14.69
C ALA A 317 4.48 -8.91 -14.13
N ILE A 318 5.05 -10.02 -13.64
CA ILE A 318 6.43 -10.06 -13.15
C ILE A 318 7.43 -9.75 -14.29
N ASP A 319 7.21 -10.28 -15.48
CA ASP A 319 8.03 -9.99 -16.66
C ASP A 319 7.97 -8.50 -17.07
N LEU A 320 6.78 -7.88 -17.02
CA LEU A 320 6.61 -6.44 -17.27
C LEU A 320 7.42 -5.60 -16.27
N LEU A 321 7.39 -5.96 -14.99
CA LEU A 321 8.13 -5.24 -13.94
C LEU A 321 9.65 -5.34 -14.13
N ILE A 322 10.16 -6.52 -14.49
CA ILE A 322 11.59 -6.68 -14.83
C ILE A 322 11.94 -5.89 -16.09
N THR A 323 11.11 -5.93 -17.11
CA THR A 323 11.34 -5.17 -18.35
C THR A 323 11.36 -3.66 -18.08
N ASP A 324 10.39 -3.13 -17.31
CA ASP A 324 10.33 -1.71 -16.93
C ASP A 324 11.58 -1.24 -16.20
N CYS A 325 12.17 -2.07 -15.33
CA CYS A 325 13.34 -1.65 -14.55
C CYS A 325 14.64 -1.68 -15.36
N LEU A 326 14.69 -2.40 -16.48
CA LEU A 326 15.89 -2.54 -17.34
C LEU A 326 15.97 -1.48 -18.45
N ILE A 327 14.90 -0.71 -18.66
CA ILE A 327 14.82 0.44 -19.59
C ILE A 327 15.28 1.70 -18.85
#